data_7dfe1a845a50a4aaa07ace813e52c577
#
_entry.id   7dfe1a845a50a4aaa07ace813e52c577
#
_cell.length_a   1.000
_cell.length_b   1.000
_cell.length_c   1.000
_cell.angle_alpha   90.00
_cell.angle_beta   90.00
_cell.angle_gamma   90.00
#
_symmetry.space_group_name_H-M   'P 1'
#
loop_
_entity.id
_entity.type
_entity.pdbx_description
1 polymer ?
#
loop_
_entity_poly.entity_id
_entity_poly.type
_entity_poly.pdbx_seq_one_letter_code
_entity_poly.pdbx_strand_id
1 'polypeptide(L)'
;VTAQRRTENIQNVPITIQALTSETLKELSVTTFDDFVRYLPNVSVASNGPGQGNIFMRGLSVGAAGSQSSGTIGGFPNVAIYLDEQSGQLPARNLDVYAADLERIEILEGPQGTLFGAGAEAGVVRYSTNKPKLNVTEGNVEAGYGTTAHGDPNSDLTAVLNVPLIADTLAVRAMIYNDRRGGYIDNVPATFTRANTDLGIYYAHNPGGGVPAGSPVINNNAIAGRAINPVTYTGTRV
;
A
#
# COMPACT_ATOMS: atom_id res chain seq x y z
N VAL A 1 13.95 14.08 -11.73
CA VAL A 1 13.99 12.72 -11.17
C VAL A 1 15.35 12.41 -10.58
N THR A 2 15.39 11.51 -9.60
CA THR A 2 16.63 11.04 -8.98
C THR A 2 16.82 9.53 -9.15
N ALA A 3 16.26 8.99 -10.20
CA ALA A 3 16.16 7.57 -10.47
C ALA A 3 17.51 6.84 -10.50
N GLN A 4 18.57 7.52 -10.96
CA GLN A 4 19.93 6.98 -10.98
C GLN A 4 20.78 7.46 -9.79
N ARG A 5 20.16 7.86 -8.68
CA ARG A 5 20.78 8.46 -7.50
C ARG A 5 21.54 9.78 -7.78
N ARG A 6 21.19 10.45 -8.85
CA ARG A 6 21.63 11.79 -9.25
C ARG A 6 20.46 12.55 -9.86
N THR A 7 20.43 13.86 -9.67
CA THR A 7 19.36 14.71 -10.22
C THR A 7 19.54 14.84 -11.73
N GLU A 8 18.55 14.38 -12.49
CA GLU A 8 18.57 14.41 -13.95
C GLU A 8 17.21 14.82 -14.52
N ASN A 9 17.23 15.33 -15.76
CA ASN A 9 15.99 15.52 -16.50
C ASN A 9 15.45 14.14 -16.92
N ILE A 10 14.18 13.88 -16.67
CA ILE A 10 13.53 12.60 -16.98
C ILE A 10 13.70 12.19 -18.44
N GLN A 11 13.74 13.15 -19.35
CA GLN A 11 13.92 12.90 -20.78
C GLN A 11 15.31 12.39 -21.16
N ASN A 12 16.29 12.58 -20.30
CA ASN A 12 17.68 12.17 -20.55
C ASN A 12 18.04 10.83 -19.90
N VAL A 13 17.11 10.25 -19.15
CA VAL A 13 17.36 8.98 -18.44
C VAL A 13 17.02 7.79 -19.36
N PRO A 14 17.96 6.88 -19.65
CA PRO A 14 17.77 5.81 -20.63
C PRO A 14 16.98 4.60 -20.06
N ILE A 15 16.03 4.84 -19.18
CA ILE A 15 15.13 3.83 -18.62
C ILE A 15 13.68 4.35 -18.61
N THR A 16 12.72 3.46 -18.61
CA THR A 16 11.31 3.84 -18.47
C THR A 16 11.06 4.31 -17.06
N ILE A 17 10.77 5.60 -16.90
CA ILE A 17 10.47 6.23 -15.60
C ILE A 17 9.16 6.96 -15.69
N GLN A 18 8.35 6.82 -14.65
CA GLN A 18 7.20 7.65 -14.39
C GLN A 18 7.42 8.37 -13.06
N ALA A 19 7.06 9.62 -12.98
CA ALA A 19 7.16 10.42 -11.76
C ALA A 19 5.81 11.10 -11.49
N LEU A 20 5.26 10.84 -10.32
CA LEU A 20 4.08 11.50 -9.80
C LEU A 20 4.54 12.54 -8.79
N THR A 21 4.35 13.81 -9.09
CA THR A 21 4.70 14.93 -8.20
C THR A 21 3.68 15.06 -7.07
N SER A 22 4.00 15.82 -6.03
CA SER A 22 3.07 16.10 -4.93
C SER A 22 1.77 16.75 -5.42
N GLU A 23 1.84 17.59 -6.43
CA GLU A 23 0.68 18.21 -7.06
C GLU A 23 -0.19 17.17 -7.76
N THR A 24 0.40 16.32 -8.59
CA THR A 24 -0.30 15.22 -9.26
C THR A 24 -0.93 14.25 -8.27
N LEU A 25 -0.23 13.91 -7.17
CA LEU A 25 -0.75 13.03 -6.13
C LEU A 25 -2.00 13.63 -5.46
N LYS A 26 -2.00 14.94 -5.21
CA LYS A 26 -3.17 15.65 -4.66
C LYS A 26 -4.33 15.73 -5.65
N GLU A 27 -4.07 16.12 -6.90
CA GLU A 27 -5.09 16.19 -7.94
C GLU A 27 -5.79 14.85 -8.18
N LEU A 28 -5.04 13.76 -8.12
CA LEU A 28 -5.56 12.41 -8.30
C LEU A 28 -6.09 11.78 -6.99
N SER A 29 -6.03 12.49 -5.87
CA SER A 29 -6.42 11.99 -4.53
C SER A 29 -5.73 10.67 -4.17
N VAL A 30 -4.46 10.54 -4.51
CA VAL A 30 -3.65 9.35 -4.24
C VAL A 30 -3.19 9.37 -2.79
N THR A 31 -3.57 8.36 -2.03
CA THR A 31 -3.15 8.18 -0.64
C THR A 31 -2.50 6.83 -0.36
N THR A 32 -2.84 5.82 -1.16
CA THR A 32 -2.31 4.47 -1.02
C THR A 32 -1.72 3.98 -2.33
N PHE A 33 -1.06 2.84 -2.25
CA PHE A 33 -0.48 2.15 -3.38
C PHE A 33 -1.53 1.81 -4.46
N ASP A 34 -2.68 1.27 -4.05
CA ASP A 34 -3.77 0.90 -4.96
C ASP A 34 -4.32 2.09 -5.74
N ASP A 35 -4.19 3.30 -5.18
CA ASP A 35 -4.70 4.50 -5.84
C ASP A 35 -3.82 4.89 -7.03
N PHE A 36 -2.49 4.92 -6.88
CA PHE A 36 -1.63 5.39 -7.96
C PHE A 36 -1.35 4.35 -9.04
N VAL A 37 -1.41 3.07 -8.73
CA VAL A 37 -1.22 1.99 -9.72
C VAL A 37 -2.22 2.10 -10.88
N ARG A 38 -3.41 2.60 -10.62
CA ARG A 38 -4.44 2.80 -11.65
C ARG A 38 -4.02 3.75 -12.77
N TYR A 39 -3.04 4.60 -12.50
CA TYR A 39 -2.52 5.58 -13.44
C TYR A 39 -1.22 5.13 -14.13
N LEU A 40 -0.75 3.92 -13.82
CA LEU A 40 0.52 3.39 -14.32
C LEU A 40 0.27 2.27 -15.34
N PRO A 41 0.61 2.47 -16.62
CA PRO A 41 0.62 1.38 -17.58
C PRO A 41 1.69 0.35 -17.17
N ASN A 42 1.47 -0.92 -17.48
CA ASN A 42 2.38 -2.04 -17.20
C ASN A 42 2.67 -2.34 -15.71
N VAL A 43 1.99 -1.67 -14.80
CA VAL A 43 2.06 -1.93 -13.37
C VAL A 43 0.72 -2.46 -12.90
N SER A 44 0.73 -3.51 -12.13
CA SER A 44 -0.44 -4.09 -11.50
C SER A 44 -0.17 -4.43 -10.05
N VAL A 45 -1.22 -4.55 -9.27
CA VAL A 45 -1.16 -4.94 -7.87
C VAL A 45 -2.09 -6.11 -7.62
N ALA A 46 -1.68 -7.03 -6.78
CA ALA A 46 -2.59 -8.00 -6.17
C ALA A 46 -2.46 -7.87 -4.66
N SER A 47 -3.60 -7.74 -4.00
CA SER A 47 -3.65 -7.50 -2.56
C SER A 47 -4.74 -8.35 -1.91
N ASN A 48 -4.45 -8.86 -0.71
CA ASN A 48 -5.41 -9.52 0.17
C ASN A 48 -5.93 -8.57 1.27
N GLY A 49 -5.71 -7.30 1.10
CA GLY A 49 -6.11 -6.26 2.03
C GLY A 49 -5.01 -5.22 2.26
N PRO A 50 -5.26 -4.21 3.08
CA PRO A 50 -4.33 -3.13 3.35
C PRO A 50 -2.98 -3.64 3.85
N GLY A 51 -1.89 -3.14 3.27
CA GLY A 51 -0.52 -3.52 3.61
C GLY A 51 -0.13 -4.95 3.24
N GLN A 52 -0.95 -5.67 2.48
CA GLN A 52 -0.71 -7.05 2.04
C GLN A 52 -0.70 -7.15 0.50
N GLY A 53 -0.12 -6.20 -0.16
CA GLY A 53 -0.02 -6.13 -1.60
C GLY A 53 1.33 -6.54 -2.14
N ASN A 54 1.32 -7.03 -3.37
CA ASN A 54 2.49 -7.21 -4.21
C ASN A 54 2.31 -6.42 -5.50
N ILE A 55 3.38 -5.73 -5.87
CA ILE A 55 3.48 -4.99 -7.11
C ILE A 55 4.08 -5.89 -8.18
N PHE A 56 3.50 -5.85 -9.36
CA PHE A 56 4.01 -6.52 -10.54
C PHE A 56 4.27 -5.49 -11.63
N MET A 57 5.44 -5.57 -12.25
CA MET A 57 5.79 -4.74 -13.39
C MET A 57 6.10 -5.63 -14.60
N ARG A 58 5.57 -5.24 -15.77
CA ARG A 58 5.79 -5.94 -17.04
C ARG A 58 5.43 -7.43 -16.99
N GLY A 59 4.46 -7.80 -16.16
CA GLY A 59 4.01 -9.19 -16.01
C GLY A 59 4.94 -10.11 -15.21
N LEU A 60 6.03 -9.60 -14.63
CA LEU A 60 6.91 -10.42 -13.80
C LEU A 60 6.26 -10.65 -12.41
N SER A 61 6.18 -11.91 -12.00
CA SER A 61 5.61 -12.35 -10.73
C SER A 61 6.47 -13.42 -10.08
N VAL A 62 6.60 -13.38 -8.76
CA VAL A 62 7.34 -14.36 -7.92
C VAL A 62 6.45 -15.40 -7.27
N GLY A 63 5.26 -15.62 -7.75
CA GLY A 63 4.32 -16.60 -7.20
C GLY A 63 3.02 -15.99 -6.71
N ALA A 64 2.29 -16.70 -5.86
CA ALA A 64 0.98 -16.26 -5.40
C ALA A 64 1.09 -14.97 -4.58
N ALA A 65 0.40 -13.93 -5.03
CA ALA A 65 0.28 -12.70 -4.28
C ALA A 65 -0.36 -12.96 -2.91
N GLY A 66 0.25 -12.40 -1.86
CA GLY A 66 -0.33 -12.44 -0.52
C GLY A 66 -0.29 -13.79 0.18
N SER A 67 0.54 -14.74 -0.24
CA SER A 67 0.72 -15.98 0.51
C SER A 67 1.56 -15.74 1.78
N GLN A 68 0.97 -15.00 2.69
CA GLN A 68 1.43 -14.87 4.07
C GLN A 68 0.76 -15.92 4.95
N SER A 69 0.63 -17.14 4.48
CA SER A 69 0.19 -18.20 5.39
C SER A 69 1.29 -18.42 6.42
N SER A 70 0.90 -18.45 7.68
CA SER A 70 1.76 -18.77 8.80
C SER A 70 2.59 -20.04 8.48
N GLY A 71 3.90 -19.89 8.36
CA GLY A 71 4.83 -20.97 8.08
C GLY A 71 5.42 -21.00 6.66
N THR A 72 4.97 -20.19 5.72
CA THR A 72 5.61 -20.06 4.42
C THR A 72 6.43 -18.78 4.39
N ILE A 73 7.74 -18.90 4.37
CA ILE A 73 8.63 -17.78 4.06
C ILE A 73 8.49 -17.53 2.56
N GLY A 74 7.67 -16.56 2.19
CA GLY A 74 7.56 -16.11 0.82
C GLY A 74 8.88 -15.53 0.32
N GLY A 75 9.18 -15.70 -0.97
CA GLY A 75 10.29 -15.00 -1.59
C GLY A 75 10.13 -13.48 -1.50
N PHE A 76 11.20 -12.75 -1.77
CA PHE A 76 11.10 -11.30 -1.88
C PHE A 76 10.34 -10.92 -3.15
N PRO A 77 9.54 -9.84 -3.12
CA PRO A 77 8.92 -9.28 -4.32
C PRO A 77 9.98 -8.90 -5.36
N ASN A 78 9.62 -9.00 -6.65
CA ASN A 78 10.50 -8.60 -7.76
C ASN A 78 10.57 -7.08 -7.98
N VAL A 79 9.72 -6.32 -7.28
CA VAL A 79 9.72 -4.86 -7.30
C VAL A 79 10.22 -4.37 -5.95
N ALA A 80 11.30 -3.62 -5.96
CA ALA A 80 11.85 -3.03 -4.75
C ALA A 80 11.09 -1.76 -4.36
N ILE A 81 10.87 -1.56 -3.07
CA ILE A 81 10.30 -0.35 -2.51
C ILE A 81 11.38 0.41 -1.74
N TYR A 82 11.43 1.71 -1.96
CA TYR A 82 12.30 2.62 -1.22
C TYR A 82 11.50 3.79 -0.66
N LEU A 83 11.73 4.08 0.61
CA LEU A 83 11.28 5.33 1.23
C LEU A 83 12.53 6.20 1.45
N ASP A 84 12.63 7.29 0.71
CA ASP A 84 13.87 8.04 0.52
C ASP A 84 15.01 7.11 0.02
N GLU A 85 16.05 6.92 0.79
CA GLU A 85 17.18 6.03 0.45
C GLU A 85 17.13 4.70 1.22
N GLN A 86 16.08 4.46 2.02
CA GLN A 86 15.95 3.23 2.80
C GLN A 86 15.10 2.20 2.07
N SER A 87 15.61 0.98 2.00
CA SER A 87 14.86 -0.15 1.44
C SER A 87 13.72 -0.54 2.38
N GLY A 88 12.51 -0.62 1.81
CA GLY A 88 11.30 -1.12 2.45
C GLY A 88 10.95 -2.54 2.02
N GLN A 89 11.94 -3.35 1.64
CA GLN A 89 11.70 -4.73 1.22
C GLN A 89 11.33 -5.62 2.41
N LEU A 90 10.21 -6.30 2.27
CA LEU A 90 9.72 -7.30 3.21
C LEU A 90 9.53 -8.63 2.50
N PRO A 91 9.78 -9.78 3.17
CA PRO A 91 9.44 -11.09 2.61
C PRO A 91 7.94 -11.17 2.29
N ALA A 92 7.61 -11.75 1.15
CA ALA A 92 6.26 -12.05 0.67
C ALA A 92 5.35 -10.83 0.37
N ARG A 93 5.79 -9.61 0.58
CA ARG A 93 4.98 -8.40 0.29
C ARG A 93 5.82 -7.16 0.02
N ASN A 94 5.20 -6.19 -0.66
CA ASN A 94 5.72 -4.84 -0.74
C ASN A 94 5.22 -3.99 0.44
N LEU A 95 6.07 -3.08 0.92
CA LEU A 95 5.68 -2.10 1.92
C LEU A 95 4.70 -1.10 1.28
N ASP A 96 3.51 -0.99 1.86
CA ASP A 96 2.55 0.05 1.48
C ASP A 96 2.88 1.32 2.27
N VAL A 97 3.29 2.36 1.54
CA VAL A 97 3.63 3.67 2.12
C VAL A 97 2.48 4.62 1.89
N TYR A 98 1.89 5.12 2.97
CA TYR A 98 0.85 6.14 2.89
C TYR A 98 1.42 7.44 2.31
N ALA A 99 0.77 7.95 1.26
CA ALA A 99 1.29 9.05 0.44
C ALA A 99 1.04 10.45 1.05
N ALA A 100 1.33 10.62 2.36
CA ALA A 100 1.27 11.91 3.01
C ALA A 100 2.63 12.62 3.00
N ASP A 101 2.63 13.90 2.69
CA ASP A 101 3.79 14.78 2.67
C ASP A 101 4.96 14.23 1.82
N LEU A 102 4.62 13.72 0.63
CA LEU A 102 5.59 13.29 -0.37
C LEU A 102 5.91 14.43 -1.34
N GLU A 103 7.17 14.51 -1.72
CA GLU A 103 7.63 15.36 -2.82
C GLU A 103 7.25 14.72 -4.16
N ARG A 104 7.47 13.40 -4.28
CA ARG A 104 7.14 12.62 -5.48
C ARG A 104 7.19 11.12 -5.23
N ILE A 105 6.59 10.38 -6.15
CA ILE A 105 6.78 8.93 -6.30
C ILE A 105 7.44 8.70 -7.67
N GLU A 106 8.56 8.00 -7.69
CA GLU A 106 9.25 7.61 -8.92
C GLU A 106 9.08 6.11 -9.14
N ILE A 107 8.63 5.72 -10.32
CA ILE A 107 8.43 4.34 -10.73
C ILE A 107 9.41 4.05 -11.86
N LEU A 108 10.36 3.14 -11.61
CA LEU A 108 11.38 2.71 -12.54
C LEU A 108 11.02 1.31 -13.02
N GLU A 109 10.70 1.19 -14.29
CA GLU A 109 10.33 -0.10 -14.88
C GLU A 109 11.55 -0.81 -15.48
N GLY A 110 11.65 -2.08 -15.20
CA GLY A 110 12.73 -2.95 -15.67
C GLY A 110 13.83 -3.16 -14.63
N PRO A 111 14.81 -4.02 -14.92
CA PRO A 111 15.84 -4.42 -13.97
C PRO A 111 16.67 -3.24 -13.47
N GLN A 112 16.75 -3.08 -12.17
CA GLN A 112 17.48 -2.01 -11.48
C GLN A 112 18.44 -2.56 -10.39
N GLY A 113 18.74 -3.84 -10.45
CA GLY A 113 19.53 -4.54 -9.41
C GLY A 113 20.90 -3.94 -9.13
N THR A 114 21.55 -3.33 -10.11
CA THR A 114 22.86 -2.69 -9.96
C THR A 114 22.86 -1.54 -8.95
N LEU A 115 21.79 -0.73 -8.93
CA LEU A 115 21.68 0.45 -8.07
C LEU A 115 20.83 0.20 -6.82
N PHE A 116 19.88 -0.73 -6.91
CA PHE A 116 18.86 -0.95 -5.90
C PHE A 116 18.91 -2.36 -5.29
N GLY A 117 19.87 -3.18 -5.69
CA GLY A 117 20.12 -4.49 -5.10
C GLY A 117 19.07 -5.54 -5.41
N ALA A 118 19.03 -6.58 -4.57
CA ALA A 118 18.12 -7.70 -4.72
C ALA A 118 16.66 -7.24 -4.62
N GLY A 119 15.76 -7.90 -5.39
CA GLY A 119 14.34 -7.54 -5.43
C GLY A 119 14.00 -6.40 -6.39
N ALA A 120 14.98 -5.78 -7.07
CA ALA A 120 14.74 -4.80 -8.13
C ALA A 120 14.84 -5.44 -9.53
N GLU A 121 14.29 -6.63 -9.69
CA GLU A 121 14.35 -7.40 -10.93
C GLU A 121 13.35 -6.91 -11.97
N ALA A 122 12.13 -6.59 -11.53
CA ALA A 122 11.07 -6.07 -12.37
C ALA A 122 11.03 -4.55 -12.39
N GLY A 123 11.49 -3.91 -11.32
CA GLY A 123 11.52 -2.46 -11.18
C GLY A 123 11.66 -1.99 -9.75
N VAL A 124 11.50 -0.67 -9.59
CA VAL A 124 11.61 0.01 -8.29
C VAL A 124 10.50 1.04 -8.15
N VAL A 125 9.91 1.13 -6.98
CA VAL A 125 9.07 2.26 -6.57
C VAL A 125 9.79 3.04 -5.47
N ARG A 126 10.02 4.31 -5.70
CA ARG A 126 10.70 5.21 -4.77
C ARG A 126 9.75 6.30 -4.31
N TYR A 127 9.55 6.36 -3.02
CA TYR A 127 8.85 7.44 -2.35
C TYR A 127 9.87 8.45 -1.84
N SER A 128 9.80 9.67 -2.33
CA SER A 128 10.63 10.79 -1.85
C SER A 128 9.81 11.69 -0.96
N THR A 129 10.25 11.89 0.28
CA THR A 129 9.55 12.76 1.23
C THR A 129 9.96 14.22 1.05
N ASN A 130 9.05 15.14 1.38
CA ASN A 130 9.42 16.53 1.49
C ASN A 130 10.49 16.72 2.58
N LYS A 131 11.58 17.39 2.24
CA LYS A 131 12.66 17.64 3.18
C LYS A 131 12.38 18.88 4.04
N PRO A 132 12.95 18.95 5.26
CA PRO A 132 12.89 20.17 6.05
C PRO A 132 13.46 21.36 5.29
N LYS A 133 12.74 22.49 5.34
CA LYS A 133 13.16 23.74 4.74
C LYS A 133 13.84 24.61 5.80
N LEU A 134 15.09 24.98 5.54
CA LEU A 134 15.83 25.93 6.38
C LEU A 134 15.16 27.33 6.26
N ASN A 135 15.13 28.07 7.33
CA ASN A 135 14.64 29.46 7.38
C ASN A 135 13.17 29.71 7.07
N VAL A 136 12.34 28.65 6.97
CA VAL A 136 10.92 28.76 6.69
C VAL A 136 10.13 28.06 7.78
N THR A 137 9.27 28.80 8.49
CA THR A 137 8.23 28.18 9.32
C THR A 137 6.97 28.08 8.47
N GLU A 138 6.52 26.87 8.22
CA GLU A 138 5.30 26.61 7.47
C GLU A 138 4.54 25.42 8.08
N GLY A 139 3.25 25.44 7.94
CA GLY A 139 2.41 24.33 8.34
C GLY A 139 1.21 24.20 7.44
N ASN A 140 0.71 22.98 7.32
CA ASN A 140 -0.50 22.66 6.60
C ASN A 140 -1.34 21.68 7.41
N VAL A 141 -2.65 21.91 7.41
CA VAL A 141 -3.63 20.96 7.98
C VAL A 141 -4.68 20.71 6.91
N GLU A 142 -4.86 19.47 6.55
CA GLU A 142 -5.89 19.00 5.63
C GLU A 142 -6.84 18.09 6.40
N ALA A 143 -8.14 18.32 6.27
CA ALA A 143 -9.16 17.48 6.86
C ALA A 143 -10.25 17.21 5.84
N GLY A 144 -10.63 15.95 5.71
CA GLY A 144 -11.65 15.48 4.80
C GLY A 144 -12.75 14.70 5.51
N TYR A 145 -13.93 14.77 4.97
CA TYR A 145 -15.06 13.94 5.37
C TYR A 145 -15.84 13.50 4.14
N GLY A 146 -16.16 12.23 4.07
CA GLY A 146 -16.88 11.65 2.96
C GLY A 146 -17.83 10.54 3.38
N THR A 147 -18.69 10.15 2.47
CA THR A 147 -19.62 9.03 2.66
C THR A 147 -19.56 8.09 1.46
N THR A 148 -19.60 6.81 1.70
CA THR A 148 -19.75 5.79 0.68
C THR A 148 -21.23 5.36 0.64
N ALA A 149 -21.79 5.21 -0.55
CA ALA A 149 -23.16 4.73 -0.67
C ALA A 149 -23.32 3.37 0.03
N HIS A 150 -24.30 3.28 0.93
CA HIS A 150 -24.56 2.12 1.79
C HIS A 150 -23.43 1.73 2.76
N GLY A 151 -22.39 2.58 2.91
CA GLY A 151 -21.28 2.36 3.81
C GLY A 151 -21.25 3.30 5.01
N ASP A 152 -20.26 3.08 5.86
CA ASP A 152 -19.93 3.97 6.96
C ASP A 152 -19.18 5.22 6.47
N PRO A 153 -19.17 6.32 7.24
CA PRO A 153 -18.49 7.53 6.86
C PRO A 153 -16.96 7.37 6.84
N ASN A 154 -16.34 8.15 5.96
CA ASN A 154 -14.88 8.27 5.84
C ASN A 154 -14.43 9.58 6.49
N SER A 155 -13.26 9.60 7.07
CA SER A 155 -12.64 10.82 7.59
C SER A 155 -11.14 10.76 7.48
N ASP A 156 -10.53 11.84 7.06
CA ASP A 156 -9.08 11.97 7.00
C ASP A 156 -8.62 13.25 7.68
N LEU A 157 -7.45 13.19 8.27
CA LEU A 157 -6.74 14.32 8.86
C LEU A 157 -5.25 14.14 8.58
N THR A 158 -4.64 15.14 7.99
CA THR A 158 -3.18 15.23 7.83
C THR A 158 -2.71 16.58 8.33
N ALA A 159 -1.70 16.61 9.16
CA ALA A 159 -1.07 17.83 9.62
C ALA A 159 0.44 17.76 9.43
N VAL A 160 1.01 18.81 8.88
CA VAL A 160 2.44 18.95 8.60
C VAL A 160 2.93 20.26 9.22
N LEU A 161 4.10 20.21 9.85
CA LEU A 161 4.76 21.39 10.42
C LEU A 161 6.26 21.36 10.08
N ASN A 162 6.76 22.46 9.57
CA ASN A 162 8.20 22.69 9.33
C ASN A 162 8.67 23.85 10.19
N VAL A 163 9.68 23.61 11.01
CA VAL A 163 10.25 24.62 11.93
C VAL A 163 11.76 24.66 11.77
N PRO A 164 12.35 25.80 11.39
CA PRO A 164 13.78 26.00 11.48
C PRO A 164 14.19 26.16 12.95
N LEU A 165 15.16 25.36 13.39
CA LEU A 165 15.71 25.42 14.74
C LEU A 165 16.96 26.28 14.81
N ILE A 166 17.81 26.20 13.80
CA ILE A 166 19.02 27.01 13.66
C ILE A 166 19.04 27.53 12.22
N ALA A 167 19.10 28.84 12.07
CA ALA A 167 19.12 29.49 10.76
C ALA A 167 20.21 28.89 9.86
N ASP A 168 19.87 28.66 8.60
CA ASP A 168 20.72 28.09 7.55
C ASP A 168 21.35 26.69 7.85
N THR A 169 21.03 26.08 9.00
CA THR A 169 21.74 24.89 9.44
C THR A 169 20.81 23.74 9.81
N LEU A 170 19.78 23.99 10.57
CA LEU A 170 18.92 22.94 11.12
C LEU A 170 17.45 23.30 11.06
N ALA A 171 16.66 22.43 10.49
CA ALA A 171 15.20 22.48 10.53
C ALA A 171 14.61 21.10 10.81
N VAL A 172 13.43 21.09 11.39
CA VAL A 172 12.65 19.88 11.62
C VAL A 172 11.34 19.99 10.83
N ARG A 173 11.00 18.91 10.15
CA ARG A 173 9.69 18.73 9.52
C ARG A 173 9.02 17.53 10.13
N ALA A 174 7.85 17.75 10.71
CA ALA A 174 7.05 16.69 11.32
C ALA A 174 5.69 16.61 10.65
N MET A 175 5.17 15.39 10.53
CA MET A 175 3.81 15.16 10.05
C MET A 175 3.11 14.08 10.85
N ILE A 176 1.79 14.21 10.93
CA ILE A 176 0.88 13.17 11.44
C ILE A 176 -0.25 12.99 10.44
N TYR A 177 -0.78 11.78 10.36
CA TYR A 177 -1.97 11.51 9.58
C TYR A 177 -2.86 10.45 10.24
N ASN A 178 -4.16 10.56 9.98
CA ASN A 178 -5.16 9.56 10.30
C ASN A 178 -6.18 9.55 9.16
N ASP A 179 -6.28 8.45 8.44
CA ASP A 179 -7.27 8.24 7.38
C ASP A 179 -8.11 7.02 7.76
N ARG A 180 -9.39 7.24 8.02
CA ARG A 180 -10.37 6.21 8.30
C ARG A 180 -11.31 6.08 7.12
N ARG A 181 -11.25 4.95 6.47
CA ARG A 181 -12.17 4.55 5.41
C ARG A 181 -13.24 3.64 5.99
N GLY A 182 -14.49 4.08 5.95
CA GLY A 182 -15.64 3.33 6.44
C GLY A 182 -15.85 2.06 5.62
N GLY A 183 -16.31 1.01 6.27
CA GLY A 183 -16.68 -0.21 5.59
C GLY A 183 -17.91 -0.01 4.71
N TYR A 184 -18.04 -0.81 3.67
CA TYR A 184 -19.18 -0.79 2.72
C TYR A 184 -19.61 -2.20 2.28
N ILE A 185 -18.99 -3.23 2.83
CA ILE A 185 -19.36 -4.62 2.56
C ILE A 185 -20.14 -5.15 3.75
N ASP A 186 -21.35 -5.61 3.49
CA ASP A 186 -22.17 -6.29 4.49
C ASP A 186 -21.98 -7.81 4.38
N ASN A 187 -21.67 -8.46 5.48
CA ASN A 187 -21.73 -9.90 5.58
C ASN A 187 -23.10 -10.29 6.11
N VAL A 188 -24.01 -10.58 5.19
CA VAL A 188 -25.41 -10.91 5.52
C VAL A 188 -25.51 -12.30 6.12
N PRO A 189 -26.39 -12.55 7.11
CA PRO A 189 -26.67 -13.88 7.63
C PRO A 189 -27.07 -14.84 6.50
N ALA A 190 -26.38 -15.94 6.41
CA ALA A 190 -26.66 -16.98 5.42
C ALA A 190 -26.48 -18.36 6.02
N THR A 191 -27.21 -19.32 5.49
CA THR A 191 -27.07 -20.74 5.79
C THR A 191 -26.72 -21.50 4.54
N PHE A 192 -25.88 -22.51 4.66
CA PHE A 192 -25.52 -23.39 3.55
C PHE A 192 -25.32 -24.82 4.02
N THR A 193 -25.59 -25.76 3.15
CA THR A 193 -25.25 -27.17 3.31
C THR A 193 -24.22 -27.53 2.25
N ARG A 194 -23.28 -28.37 2.61
CA ARG A 194 -22.28 -28.87 1.66
C ARG A 194 -22.89 -29.95 0.77
N ALA A 195 -22.61 -29.86 -0.53
CA ALA A 195 -22.90 -30.97 -1.43
C ALA A 195 -21.95 -32.14 -1.17
N ASN A 196 -22.39 -33.37 -1.44
CA ASN A 196 -21.58 -34.58 -1.30
C ASN A 196 -20.31 -34.57 -2.19
N THR A 197 -20.28 -33.70 -3.20
CA THR A 197 -19.18 -33.54 -4.15
C THR A 197 -18.18 -32.44 -3.73
N ASP A 198 -18.47 -31.69 -2.67
CA ASP A 198 -17.58 -30.64 -2.19
C ASP A 198 -16.30 -31.20 -1.59
N LEU A 199 -15.20 -31.06 -2.32
CA LEU A 199 -13.89 -31.46 -1.89
C LEU A 199 -13.22 -30.33 -1.09
N GLY A 200 -13.47 -30.30 0.23
CA GLY A 200 -12.56 -29.66 1.13
C GLY A 200 -12.63 -28.15 1.34
N ILE A 201 -13.59 -27.63 2.11
CA ILE A 201 -13.34 -26.48 2.97
C ILE A 201 -12.83 -27.02 4.31
N TYR A 202 -11.55 -26.77 4.62
CA TYR A 202 -10.98 -27.13 5.91
C TYR A 202 -11.31 -26.03 6.92
N TYR A 203 -11.91 -26.41 8.05
CA TYR A 203 -12.05 -25.51 9.18
C TYR A 203 -10.80 -25.57 10.03
N ALA A 204 -10.26 -24.43 10.39
CA ALA A 204 -9.06 -24.34 11.25
C ALA A 204 -9.24 -24.98 12.62
N HIS A 205 -10.46 -25.31 13.02
CA HIS A 205 -10.81 -25.95 14.29
C HIS A 205 -10.96 -27.48 14.23
N ASN A 206 -10.79 -28.07 13.08
CA ASN A 206 -10.88 -29.54 12.95
C ASN A 206 -9.56 -30.07 12.36
N PRO A 207 -8.61 -30.47 13.22
CA PRO A 207 -7.28 -30.95 12.80
C PRO A 207 -7.29 -32.18 11.88
N GLY A 208 -8.42 -32.78 11.64
CA GLY A 208 -8.56 -34.02 10.88
C GLY A 208 -9.31 -33.94 9.57
N GLY A 209 -9.71 -32.75 9.10
CA GLY A 209 -10.37 -32.72 7.81
C GLY A 209 -11.53 -31.75 7.67
N GLY A 210 -12.04 -31.67 6.45
CA GLY A 210 -13.21 -30.89 6.11
C GLY A 210 -14.48 -31.37 6.81
N VAL A 211 -15.51 -30.56 6.79
CA VAL A 211 -16.84 -30.94 7.27
C VAL A 211 -17.34 -32.12 6.45
N PRO A 212 -17.72 -33.23 7.08
CA PRO A 212 -18.19 -34.41 6.37
C PRO A 212 -19.38 -34.09 5.46
N ALA A 213 -19.49 -34.81 4.36
CA ALA A 213 -20.65 -34.71 3.49
C ALA A 213 -21.91 -35.06 4.32
N GLY A 214 -22.99 -34.28 4.10
CA GLY A 214 -24.22 -34.43 4.89
C GLY A 214 -24.17 -33.80 6.28
N SER A 215 -23.14 -33.04 6.60
CA SER A 215 -23.04 -32.27 7.84
C SER A 215 -24.21 -31.30 8.03
N PRO A 216 -24.53 -30.96 9.28
CA PRO A 216 -25.62 -30.07 9.59
C PRO A 216 -25.44 -28.70 8.87
N VAL A 217 -26.54 -27.99 8.74
CA VAL A 217 -26.57 -26.64 8.18
C VAL A 217 -25.55 -25.77 8.89
N ILE A 218 -24.68 -25.17 8.11
CA ILE A 218 -23.68 -24.21 8.59
C ILE A 218 -24.23 -22.81 8.34
N ASN A 219 -24.03 -21.91 9.27
CA ASN A 219 -24.35 -20.51 9.11
C ASN A 219 -23.15 -19.61 9.46
N ASN A 220 -23.21 -18.40 8.98
CA ASN A 220 -22.20 -17.36 9.25
C ASN A 220 -22.64 -16.34 10.30
N ASN A 221 -23.66 -16.64 11.10
CA ASN A 221 -24.26 -15.68 12.03
C ASN A 221 -23.25 -15.07 13.01
N ALA A 222 -22.23 -15.82 13.39
CA ALA A 222 -21.18 -15.33 14.30
C ALA A 222 -20.28 -14.25 13.70
N ILE A 223 -20.22 -14.16 12.37
CA ILE A 223 -19.38 -13.20 11.63
C ILE A 223 -20.22 -12.28 10.73
N ALA A 224 -21.54 -12.43 10.77
CA ALA A 224 -22.42 -11.53 10.06
C ALA A 224 -22.38 -10.14 10.67
N GLY A 225 -22.36 -9.12 9.84
CA GLY A 225 -22.26 -7.73 10.27
C GLY A 225 -22.36 -6.77 9.11
N ARG A 226 -22.64 -5.52 9.44
CA ARG A 226 -22.70 -4.44 8.47
C ARG A 226 -21.33 -3.78 8.37
N ALA A 227 -20.97 -3.32 7.17
CA ALA A 227 -19.79 -2.51 6.91
C ALA A 227 -18.49 -3.15 7.47
N ILE A 228 -18.30 -4.46 7.25
CA ILE A 228 -17.26 -5.29 7.91
C ILE A 228 -15.83 -5.07 7.41
N ASN A 229 -15.61 -4.19 6.43
CA ASN A 229 -14.32 -3.93 5.81
C ASN A 229 -13.77 -2.50 6.04
N PRO A 230 -13.87 -1.93 7.25
CA PRO A 230 -13.25 -0.64 7.51
C PRO A 230 -11.73 -0.75 7.48
N VAL A 231 -11.08 0.36 7.08
CA VAL A 231 -9.62 0.46 7.06
C VAL A 231 -9.21 1.74 7.76
N THR A 232 -8.13 1.69 8.53
CA THR A 232 -7.55 2.89 9.14
C THR A 232 -6.04 2.92 8.89
N TYR A 233 -5.58 4.04 8.34
CA TYR A 233 -4.17 4.35 8.20
C TYR A 233 -3.83 5.44 9.20
N THR A 234 -2.84 5.20 10.04
CA THR A 234 -2.37 6.18 11.04
C THR A 234 -0.87 6.15 11.10
N GLY A 235 -0.26 7.30 11.12
CA GLY A 235 1.21 7.37 11.22
C GLY A 235 1.72 8.75 11.55
N THR A 236 3.02 8.79 11.77
CA THR A 236 3.79 10.00 12.02
C THR A 236 5.17 9.86 11.40
N ARG A 237 5.73 10.99 10.99
CA ARG A 237 7.10 11.08 10.49
C ARG A 237 7.74 12.38 10.98
N VAL A 238 9.00 12.32 11.35
CA VAL A 238 9.84 13.47 11.74
C VAL A 238 11.15 13.44 10.96
#